data_c6f757380c5e1f80706a5077bf66fdf8
#
_entry.id   c6f757380c5e1f80706a5077bf66fdf8
#
_cell.length_a   1.000
_cell.length_b   1.000
_cell.length_c   1.000
_cell.angle_alpha   90.00
_cell.angle_beta   90.00
_cell.angle_gamma   90.00
#
_symmetry.space_group_name_H-M   'P 1'
#
loop_
_entity.id
_entity.type
_entity.pdbx_description
1 polymer ?
#
loop_
_entity_poly.entity_id
_entity_poly.type
_entity_poly.pdbx_seq_one_letter_code
_entity_poly.pdbx_strand_id
1 'polypeptide(L)'
;MAKRGRRRKGGGLMSKVWLPAVVLVVVAIVAYGVNTVRGLSQAITSPPALPAIAPTVVQINPKNVTYEVFGNLGDTGKVTYANLNSEPVEVQLTTLPWSYSETTMAASASLSVVAQVDGSSVGCRILVDGQVRDEHTVAHESAAVACTVTAA
;
A
#
# COMPACT_ATOMS: atom_id res chain seq x y z
N MET A 1 -15.12 15.20 79.88
CA MET A 1 -15.37 13.75 79.68
C MET A 1 -14.94 13.38 78.29
N ALA A 2 -13.79 12.69 78.14
CA ALA A 2 -13.15 12.35 76.86
C ALA A 2 -13.45 10.90 76.50
N LYS A 3 -14.10 10.67 75.36
CA LYS A 3 -14.39 9.35 74.86
C LYS A 3 -13.35 8.96 73.77
N ARG A 4 -12.34 8.16 74.19
CA ARG A 4 -11.31 7.59 73.27
C ARG A 4 -11.96 6.56 72.32
N GLY A 5 -11.98 6.86 71.02
CA GLY A 5 -12.33 5.95 69.95
C GLY A 5 -11.20 4.93 69.71
N ARG A 6 -11.50 3.67 69.88
CA ARG A 6 -10.62 2.50 69.72
C ARG A 6 -10.40 2.24 68.20
N ARG A 7 -9.22 2.54 67.68
CA ARG A 7 -8.79 2.15 66.34
C ARG A 7 -8.68 0.59 66.28
N ARG A 8 -9.55 -0.03 65.50
CA ARG A 8 -9.40 -1.46 65.14
C ARG A 8 -8.28 -1.58 64.12
N LYS A 9 -7.15 -2.15 64.51
CA LYS A 9 -6.13 -2.73 63.65
C LYS A 9 -6.67 -4.09 63.14
N GLY A 10 -7.34 -4.08 62.01
CA GLY A 10 -7.71 -5.28 61.30
C GLY A 10 -7.20 -5.19 59.86
N GLY A 11 -6.06 -5.76 59.55
CA GLY A 11 -5.57 -5.71 58.16
C GLY A 11 -4.13 -6.18 57.96
N GLY A 12 -3.66 -7.17 58.75
CA GLY A 12 -2.26 -7.58 58.69
C GLY A 12 -1.95 -8.89 58.00
N LEU A 13 -2.89 -9.78 57.82
CA LEU A 13 -2.66 -11.09 57.16
C LEU A 13 -3.20 -11.18 55.75
N MET A 14 -4.35 -10.58 55.46
CA MET A 14 -4.92 -10.59 54.10
C MET A 14 -4.08 -9.87 53.06
N SER A 15 -3.40 -8.77 53.44
CA SER A 15 -2.55 -7.99 52.52
C SER A 15 -1.24 -8.69 52.18
N LYS A 16 -0.72 -9.55 53.06
CA LYS A 16 0.53 -10.30 52.83
C LYS A 16 0.34 -11.54 51.90
N VAL A 17 -0.88 -12.07 51.87
CA VAL A 17 -1.17 -13.27 51.02
C VAL A 17 -1.73 -12.86 49.67
N TRP A 18 -2.42 -11.71 49.58
CA TRP A 18 -3.03 -11.25 48.33
C TRP A 18 -2.00 -10.88 47.26
N LEU A 19 -0.93 -10.20 47.66
CA LEU A 19 0.13 -9.75 46.75
C LEU A 19 0.85 -10.94 46.05
N PRO A 20 1.32 -11.98 46.76
CA PRO A 20 1.90 -13.16 46.08
C PRO A 20 0.85 -13.95 45.26
N ALA A 21 -0.42 -13.96 45.67
CA ALA A 21 -1.48 -14.62 44.87
C ALA A 21 -1.69 -13.92 43.52
N VAL A 22 -1.74 -12.58 43.49
CA VAL A 22 -1.85 -11.81 42.26
C VAL A 22 -0.62 -12.02 41.35
N VAL A 23 0.59 -12.06 41.90
CA VAL A 23 1.82 -12.32 41.15
C VAL A 23 1.78 -13.71 40.51
N LEU A 24 1.33 -14.74 41.24
CA LEU A 24 1.20 -16.08 40.66
C LEU A 24 0.19 -16.17 39.52
N VAL A 25 -0.95 -15.46 39.64
CA VAL A 25 -1.94 -15.40 38.56
C VAL A 25 -1.38 -14.71 37.31
N VAL A 26 -0.68 -13.59 37.50
CA VAL A 26 -0.05 -12.89 36.37
C VAL A 26 1.00 -13.74 35.67
N VAL A 27 1.86 -14.42 36.44
CA VAL A 27 2.88 -15.34 35.90
C VAL A 27 2.22 -16.50 35.13
N ALA A 28 1.14 -17.06 35.65
CA ALA A 28 0.40 -18.13 34.97
C ALA A 28 -0.21 -17.66 33.63
N ILE A 29 -0.79 -16.45 33.59
CA ILE A 29 -1.36 -15.87 32.36
C ILE A 29 -0.25 -15.62 31.33
N VAL A 30 0.88 -15.06 31.74
CA VAL A 30 2.00 -14.80 30.84
C VAL A 30 2.59 -16.12 30.32
N ALA A 31 2.79 -17.11 31.17
CA ALA A 31 3.31 -18.43 30.76
C ALA A 31 2.35 -19.13 29.77
N TYR A 32 1.05 -19.05 30.02
CA TYR A 32 0.04 -19.59 29.11
C TYR A 32 0.04 -18.87 27.76
N GLY A 33 0.10 -17.53 27.77
CA GLY A 33 0.15 -16.71 26.55
C GLY A 33 1.40 -17.00 25.70
N VAL A 34 2.58 -17.07 26.34
CA VAL A 34 3.84 -17.41 25.66
C VAL A 34 3.80 -18.82 25.06
N ASN A 35 3.24 -19.77 25.78
CA ASN A 35 3.14 -21.16 25.29
C ASN A 35 2.18 -21.27 24.09
N THR A 36 1.07 -20.52 24.10
CA THR A 36 0.11 -20.47 22.99
C THR A 36 0.74 -19.85 21.74
N VAL A 37 1.48 -18.75 21.90
CA VAL A 37 2.16 -18.07 20.77
C VAL A 37 3.28 -18.96 20.19
N ARG A 38 4.04 -19.67 21.04
CA ARG A 38 5.07 -20.61 20.57
C ARG A 38 4.48 -21.77 19.76
N GLY A 39 3.31 -22.28 20.15
CA GLY A 39 2.61 -23.32 19.39
C GLY A 39 2.19 -22.84 17.99
N LEU A 40 1.68 -21.62 17.88
CA LEU A 40 1.33 -21.01 16.60
C LEU A 40 2.55 -20.75 15.71
N SER A 41 3.66 -20.29 16.29
CA SER A 41 4.90 -20.03 15.53
C SER A 41 5.52 -21.31 14.96
N GLN A 42 5.41 -22.44 15.64
CA GLN A 42 5.90 -23.72 15.13
C GLN A 42 5.04 -24.26 13.97
N ALA A 43 3.74 -24.00 13.99
CA ALA A 43 2.84 -24.39 12.90
C ALA A 43 3.12 -23.60 11.59
N ILE A 44 3.66 -22.39 11.70
CA ILE A 44 4.00 -21.55 10.54
C ILE A 44 5.42 -21.85 10.03
N THR A 45 6.30 -22.40 10.88
CA THR A 45 7.73 -22.61 10.54
C THR A 45 8.00 -24.01 9.95
N SER A 46 7.04 -24.92 9.97
CA SER A 46 7.15 -26.19 9.25
C SER A 46 6.57 -26.02 7.85
N PRO A 47 7.38 -25.73 6.80
CA PRO A 47 6.86 -25.77 5.44
C PRO A 47 6.37 -27.21 5.20
N PRO A 48 5.15 -27.41 4.69
CA PRO A 48 4.75 -28.72 4.20
C PRO A 48 5.81 -29.16 3.20
N ALA A 49 6.31 -30.39 3.33
CA ALA A 49 7.20 -30.97 2.31
C ALA A 49 6.42 -31.03 0.97
N LEU A 50 6.51 -29.95 0.23
CA LEU A 50 6.01 -29.90 -1.13
C LEU A 50 6.85 -30.88 -1.95
N PRO A 51 6.23 -31.73 -2.78
CA PRO A 51 6.97 -32.51 -3.76
C PRO A 51 7.85 -31.52 -4.53
N ALA A 52 9.11 -31.87 -4.77
CA ALA A 52 10.06 -31.05 -5.49
C ALA A 52 9.45 -30.70 -6.85
N ILE A 53 8.78 -29.56 -6.92
CA ILE A 53 8.33 -28.97 -8.16
C ILE A 53 9.64 -28.49 -8.80
N ALA A 54 9.96 -29.07 -9.98
CA ALA A 54 11.05 -28.58 -10.80
C ALA A 54 10.92 -27.04 -10.87
N PRO A 55 12.02 -26.27 -10.80
CA PRO A 55 11.95 -24.83 -10.85
C PRO A 55 11.21 -24.45 -12.14
N THR A 56 9.96 -24.05 -11.99
CA THR A 56 9.22 -23.43 -13.09
C THR A 56 9.97 -22.14 -13.36
N VAL A 57 10.68 -22.10 -14.45
CA VAL A 57 11.28 -20.85 -14.94
C VAL A 57 10.10 -19.91 -15.14
N VAL A 58 9.93 -18.97 -14.23
CA VAL A 58 8.94 -17.89 -14.41
C VAL A 58 9.42 -17.12 -15.63
N GLN A 59 8.77 -17.33 -16.74
CA GLN A 59 9.02 -16.60 -17.96
C GLN A 59 8.51 -15.18 -17.71
N ILE A 60 9.42 -14.28 -17.35
CA ILE A 60 9.12 -12.85 -17.19
C ILE A 60 9.01 -12.31 -18.63
N ASN A 61 7.79 -12.20 -19.11
CA ASN A 61 7.55 -11.53 -20.39
C ASN A 61 7.68 -10.01 -20.17
N PRO A 62 8.43 -9.32 -21.04
CA PRO A 62 8.50 -7.87 -20.98
C PRO A 62 7.10 -7.30 -21.23
N LYS A 63 6.70 -6.35 -20.39
CA LYS A 63 5.44 -5.60 -20.52
C LYS A 63 5.74 -4.26 -21.20
N ASN A 64 4.93 -3.92 -22.18
CA ASN A 64 4.97 -2.61 -22.84
C ASN A 64 3.94 -1.69 -22.20
N VAL A 65 4.40 -0.58 -21.66
CA VAL A 65 3.56 0.48 -21.07
C VAL A 65 3.52 1.64 -22.04
N THR A 66 2.33 2.11 -22.39
CA THR A 66 2.13 3.29 -23.23
C THR A 66 1.23 4.30 -22.53
N TYR A 67 1.72 5.52 -22.41
CA TYR A 67 0.96 6.68 -21.96
C TYR A 67 0.50 7.47 -23.18
N GLU A 68 -0.77 7.82 -23.23
CA GLU A 68 -1.34 8.64 -24.29
C GLU A 68 -2.08 9.82 -23.69
N VAL A 69 -1.90 10.99 -24.28
CA VAL A 69 -2.65 12.20 -23.98
C VAL A 69 -3.25 12.73 -25.27
N PHE A 70 -4.54 13.01 -25.27
CA PHE A 70 -5.28 13.45 -26.45
C PHE A 70 -6.28 14.55 -26.07
N GLY A 71 -6.79 15.26 -27.08
CA GLY A 71 -7.76 16.33 -26.89
C GLY A 71 -7.38 17.61 -27.63
N ASN A 72 -7.77 18.76 -27.08
CA ASN A 72 -7.48 20.10 -27.60
C ASN A 72 -6.46 20.78 -26.69
N LEU A 73 -5.26 21.04 -27.21
CA LEU A 73 -4.16 21.61 -26.44
C LEU A 73 -4.41 23.09 -26.05
N GLY A 74 -5.03 23.89 -26.91
CA GLY A 74 -5.04 25.34 -26.76
C GLY A 74 -3.65 25.92 -27.02
N ASP A 75 -3.26 26.93 -26.26
CA ASP A 75 -1.98 27.61 -26.43
C ASP A 75 -0.81 26.86 -25.76
N THR A 76 -1.03 26.29 -24.60
CA THR A 76 0.00 25.60 -23.83
C THR A 76 -0.55 24.35 -23.13
N GLY A 77 0.35 23.43 -22.82
CA GLY A 77 0.03 22.26 -22.01
C GLY A 77 1.25 21.59 -21.48
N LYS A 78 1.03 20.79 -20.45
CA LYS A 78 2.09 19.95 -19.85
C LYS A 78 1.56 18.59 -19.47
N VAL A 79 2.40 17.61 -19.54
CA VAL A 79 2.17 16.25 -19.04
C VAL A 79 3.25 15.89 -18.04
N THR A 80 2.83 15.30 -16.93
CA THR A 80 3.74 14.70 -15.95
C THR A 80 3.38 13.23 -15.84
N TYR A 81 4.34 12.36 -16.08
CA TYR A 81 4.15 10.92 -15.93
C TYR A 81 5.20 10.32 -15.02
N ALA A 82 4.87 9.23 -14.34
CA ALA A 82 5.84 8.44 -13.59
C ALA A 82 6.53 7.47 -14.55
N ASN A 83 7.86 7.53 -14.62
CA ASN A 83 8.63 6.52 -15.34
C ASN A 83 8.60 5.17 -14.56
N LEU A 84 9.16 4.12 -15.14
CA LEU A 84 9.15 2.77 -14.52
C LEU A 84 9.96 2.69 -13.21
N ASN A 85 10.75 3.71 -12.87
CA ASN A 85 11.43 3.86 -11.58
C ASN A 85 10.61 4.66 -10.56
N SER A 86 9.34 5.00 -10.92
CA SER A 86 8.45 5.85 -10.11
C SER A 86 8.95 7.29 -9.94
N GLU A 87 9.81 7.77 -10.84
CA GLU A 87 10.26 9.16 -10.86
C GLU A 87 9.35 9.99 -11.74
N PRO A 88 8.92 11.18 -11.31
CA PRO A 88 8.10 12.05 -12.12
C PRO A 88 8.93 12.71 -13.23
N VAL A 89 8.44 12.63 -14.45
CA VAL A 89 9.00 13.29 -15.64
C VAL A 89 7.98 14.29 -16.17
N GLU A 90 8.37 15.55 -16.32
CA GLU A 90 7.53 16.60 -16.88
C GLU A 90 7.94 16.91 -18.33
N VAL A 91 6.97 16.96 -19.22
CA VAL A 91 7.14 17.30 -20.63
C VAL A 91 6.17 18.40 -21.00
N GLN A 92 6.67 19.44 -21.70
CA GLN A 92 5.83 20.47 -22.29
C GLN A 92 5.18 19.93 -23.56
N LEU A 93 3.87 20.06 -23.64
CA LEU A 93 3.10 19.64 -24.81
C LEU A 93 3.12 20.76 -25.87
N THR A 94 3.57 20.41 -27.05
CA THR A 94 3.54 21.30 -28.23
C THR A 94 2.45 20.90 -29.21
N THR A 95 2.04 19.65 -29.18
CA THR A 95 0.98 19.10 -30.05
C THR A 95 0.26 17.95 -29.31
N LEU A 96 -0.99 17.71 -29.68
CA LEU A 96 -1.77 16.53 -29.32
C LEU A 96 -2.22 15.80 -30.60
N PRO A 97 -2.33 14.46 -30.60
CA PRO A 97 -2.05 13.55 -29.48
C PRO A 97 -0.56 13.40 -29.18
N TRP A 98 -0.24 13.21 -27.89
CA TRP A 98 1.10 12.87 -27.40
C TRP A 98 1.11 11.44 -26.88
N SER A 99 2.19 10.70 -27.10
CA SER A 99 2.38 9.35 -26.58
C SER A 99 3.81 9.09 -26.18
N TYR A 100 3.98 8.28 -25.15
CA TYR A 100 5.27 7.78 -24.68
C TYR A 100 5.15 6.30 -24.29
N SER A 101 6.10 5.48 -24.76
CA SER A 101 6.11 4.05 -24.47
C SER A 101 7.41 3.61 -23.85
N GLU A 102 7.32 2.73 -22.88
CA GLU A 102 8.45 2.17 -22.15
C GLU A 102 8.21 0.66 -21.87
N THR A 103 9.28 -0.14 -21.84
CA THR A 103 9.16 -1.58 -21.61
C THR A 103 9.80 -1.94 -20.28
N THR A 104 9.09 -2.74 -19.46
CA THR A 104 9.58 -3.23 -18.17
C THR A 104 9.53 -4.74 -18.07
N MET A 105 10.45 -5.32 -17.29
CA MET A 105 10.41 -6.72 -16.85
C MET A 105 9.92 -6.86 -15.41
N ALA A 106 9.50 -5.77 -14.77
CA ALA A 106 8.97 -5.81 -13.41
C ALA A 106 7.66 -6.61 -13.34
N ALA A 107 7.51 -7.41 -12.30
CA ALA A 107 6.30 -8.20 -12.08
C ALA A 107 5.06 -7.32 -11.88
N SER A 108 5.25 -6.11 -11.32
CA SER A 108 4.21 -5.09 -11.17
C SER A 108 4.84 -3.69 -11.25
N ALA A 109 4.12 -2.74 -11.78
CA ALA A 109 4.51 -1.34 -11.84
C ALA A 109 3.32 -0.44 -11.46
N SER A 110 3.60 0.66 -10.75
CA SER A 110 2.63 1.72 -10.51
C SER A 110 2.82 2.78 -11.59
N LEU A 111 1.77 3.04 -12.34
CA LEU A 111 1.80 3.94 -13.49
C LEU A 111 0.89 5.13 -13.21
N SER A 112 1.33 6.32 -13.55
CA SER A 112 0.51 7.52 -13.46
C SER A 112 0.88 8.52 -14.55
N VAL A 113 -0.13 9.19 -15.08
CA VAL A 113 0.01 10.32 -16.00
C VAL A 113 -1.00 11.38 -15.64
N VAL A 114 -0.53 12.61 -15.56
CA VAL A 114 -1.34 13.81 -15.32
C VAL A 114 -1.07 14.77 -16.46
N ALA A 115 -2.12 15.22 -17.12
CA ALA A 115 -2.01 16.20 -18.18
C ALA A 115 -2.87 17.44 -17.87
N GLN A 116 -2.35 18.60 -18.21
CA GLN A 116 -3.02 19.88 -18.09
C GLN A 116 -2.84 20.68 -19.38
N VAL A 117 -3.90 21.24 -19.89
CA VAL A 117 -3.92 22.05 -21.12
C VAL A 117 -4.73 23.32 -20.91
N ASP A 118 -4.44 24.35 -21.66
CA ASP A 118 -5.27 25.58 -21.71
C ASP A 118 -6.49 25.43 -22.62
N GLY A 119 -6.55 24.35 -23.38
CA GLY A 119 -7.64 24.04 -24.29
C GLY A 119 -8.92 23.60 -23.60
N SER A 120 -9.93 23.31 -24.41
CA SER A 120 -11.29 23.00 -23.97
C SER A 120 -11.53 21.53 -23.61
N SER A 121 -10.57 20.65 -23.86
CA SER A 121 -10.67 19.23 -23.49
C SER A 121 -9.32 18.54 -23.45
N VAL A 122 -9.16 17.61 -22.52
CA VAL A 122 -8.00 16.72 -22.45
C VAL A 122 -8.42 15.34 -21.97
N GLY A 123 -7.84 14.32 -22.56
CA GLY A 123 -7.98 12.93 -22.15
C GLY A 123 -6.63 12.30 -21.92
N CYS A 124 -6.55 11.37 -20.99
CA CYS A 124 -5.41 10.50 -20.78
C CYS A 124 -5.82 9.04 -20.94
N ARG A 125 -4.86 8.19 -21.32
CA ARG A 125 -5.01 6.75 -21.42
C ARG A 125 -3.71 6.08 -21.08
N ILE A 126 -3.79 4.99 -20.30
CA ILE A 126 -2.65 4.12 -20.00
C ILE A 126 -2.95 2.75 -20.60
N LEU A 127 -2.05 2.28 -21.46
CA LEU A 127 -2.11 0.96 -22.05
C LEU A 127 -0.99 0.09 -21.50
N VAL A 128 -1.30 -1.16 -21.24
CA VAL A 128 -0.32 -2.22 -20.90
C VAL A 128 -0.49 -3.37 -21.87
N ASP A 129 0.55 -3.68 -22.62
CA ASP A 129 0.54 -4.68 -23.70
C ASP A 129 -0.56 -4.42 -24.74
N GLY A 130 -0.80 -3.14 -25.06
CA GLY A 130 -1.83 -2.72 -25.99
C GLY A 130 -3.26 -2.74 -25.45
N GLN A 131 -3.47 -3.13 -24.19
CA GLN A 131 -4.77 -3.11 -23.54
C GLN A 131 -4.92 -1.85 -22.68
N VAL A 132 -6.02 -1.12 -22.88
CA VAL A 132 -6.37 0.04 -22.05
C VAL A 132 -6.65 -0.41 -20.62
N ARG A 133 -5.90 0.13 -19.67
CA ARG A 133 -6.05 -0.15 -18.23
C ARG A 133 -6.77 0.97 -17.50
N ASP A 134 -6.56 2.19 -17.95
CA ASP A 134 -7.24 3.37 -17.41
C ASP A 134 -7.40 4.41 -18.50
N GLU A 135 -8.55 5.11 -18.51
CA GLU A 135 -8.85 6.17 -19.47
C GLU A 135 -9.83 7.17 -18.84
N HIS A 136 -9.45 8.43 -18.88
CA HIS A 136 -10.30 9.54 -18.43
C HIS A 136 -10.28 10.68 -19.42
N THR A 137 -11.40 11.40 -19.54
CA THR A 137 -11.52 12.59 -20.38
C THR A 137 -12.27 13.67 -19.63
N VAL A 138 -11.79 14.89 -19.75
CA VAL A 138 -12.37 16.08 -19.15
C VAL A 138 -12.60 17.13 -20.24
N ALA A 139 -13.77 17.77 -20.26
CA ALA A 139 -14.15 18.75 -21.24
C ALA A 139 -14.59 20.07 -20.54
N HIS A 140 -13.65 20.96 -20.34
CA HIS A 140 -13.85 22.34 -19.88
C HIS A 140 -12.59 23.17 -20.21
N GLU A 141 -12.70 24.47 -20.13
CA GLU A 141 -11.57 25.39 -20.29
C GLU A 141 -10.50 25.15 -19.24
N SER A 142 -9.23 25.22 -19.63
CA SER A 142 -8.07 24.88 -18.77
C SER A 142 -8.19 23.50 -18.13
N ALA A 143 -8.48 22.51 -18.97
CA ALA A 143 -8.75 21.14 -18.52
C ALA A 143 -7.51 20.45 -17.94
N ALA A 144 -7.72 19.67 -16.88
CA ALA A 144 -6.71 18.79 -16.30
C ALA A 144 -7.29 17.40 -16.08
N VAL A 145 -6.50 16.37 -16.37
CA VAL A 145 -6.90 14.96 -16.26
C VAL A 145 -5.78 14.13 -15.64
N ALA A 146 -6.16 13.09 -14.92
CA ALA A 146 -5.22 12.13 -14.34
C ALA A 146 -5.68 10.70 -14.60
N CYS A 147 -4.77 9.84 -15.04
CA CYS A 147 -4.95 8.40 -15.17
C CYS A 147 -3.93 7.68 -14.29
N THR A 148 -4.35 6.59 -13.62
CA THR A 148 -3.50 5.82 -12.70
C THR A 148 -3.79 4.32 -12.76
N VAL A 149 -2.72 3.51 -12.76
CA VAL A 149 -2.80 2.05 -12.66
C VAL A 149 -1.89 1.59 -11.53
N THR A 150 -2.46 1.01 -10.48
CA THR A 150 -1.73 0.64 -9.25
C THR A 150 -0.99 -0.69 -9.33
N ALA A 151 -1.36 -1.56 -10.27
CA ALA A 151 -0.69 -2.84 -10.51
C ALA A 151 -0.83 -3.22 -12.00
N ALA A 152 0.17 -2.89 -12.78
CA ALA A 152 0.28 -3.23 -14.19
C ALA A 152 1.10 -4.50 -14.40
#